data_a52e18367adcb5a282b5bc17f284b858
#
_entry.id   a52e18367adcb5a282b5bc17f284b858
#
_cell.length_a   1.000
_cell.length_b   1.000
_cell.length_c   1.000
_cell.angle_alpha   90.00
_cell.angle_beta   90.00
_cell.angle_gamma   90.00
#
_symmetry.space_group_name_H-M   'P 1'
#
loop_
_entity.id
_entity.type
_entity.pdbx_description
1 polymer ?
#
loop_
_entity_poly.entity_id
_entity_poly.type
_entity_poly.pdbx_seq_one_letter_code
_entity_poly.pdbx_strand_id
1 'polypeptide(L)'
;MKDLILVLTNSQDGKHSSSVISKILEAGRNVFRFDVDKIGKGELKITFKADSNGIELNASCFNQAIALDDIGSIWYRRPNYFDFQIKDSVQRSYAESELKSFLDNLWEFTDTAFWLNNPKSLERARKKIYQLKIAREIGFKIPDTIVTNNPTEAKKFFLQHRKQIIFKAIYHEFLNYGEKNFNIPTTLITERHLEKINLINYMPALFQEFIEKDYELRVTVVGEKFFAVKIDSQKYPETIVDFRNPDFIEKLNYESISLSQDIANKCFALMKHFNLEXXXXXXXXXXXXXXXXXXXXXXXXXXXXXXXXXXRKTLQINVLP
;
A
#
# COMPACT_ATOMS: atom_id res chain seq x y z
N MET A 1 22.52 -21.60 8.62
CA MET A 1 22.23 -20.15 8.71
C MET A 1 21.04 -19.87 7.82
N LYS A 2 20.00 -19.20 8.36
CA LYS A 2 18.79 -18.89 7.58
C LYS A 2 19.12 -17.81 6.56
N ASP A 3 19.37 -18.17 5.32
CA ASP A 3 19.82 -17.23 4.28
C ASP A 3 18.87 -17.12 3.08
N LEU A 4 17.77 -17.88 3.10
CA LEU A 4 16.78 -17.83 2.02
C LEU A 4 15.94 -16.55 2.12
N ILE A 5 15.81 -15.85 1.01
CA ILE A 5 14.92 -14.67 0.90
C ILE A 5 13.63 -15.12 0.21
N LEU A 6 12.52 -15.02 0.92
CA LEU A 6 11.20 -15.34 0.38
C LEU A 6 10.56 -14.08 -0.20
N VAL A 7 10.18 -14.09 -1.47
CA VAL A 7 9.46 -12.99 -2.12
C VAL A 7 7.99 -13.39 -2.25
N LEU A 8 7.16 -12.89 -1.33
CA LEU A 8 5.72 -13.13 -1.33
C LEU A 8 5.03 -12.16 -2.31
N THR A 9 4.52 -12.69 -3.40
CA THR A 9 3.95 -11.87 -4.46
C THR A 9 2.87 -12.66 -5.24
N ASN A 10 2.64 -12.30 -6.49
CA ASN A 10 1.74 -13.02 -7.40
C ASN A 10 2.31 -12.96 -8.82
N SER A 11 1.82 -13.81 -9.70
CA SER A 11 2.34 -13.94 -11.07
C SER A 11 2.14 -12.67 -11.91
N GLN A 12 1.21 -11.79 -11.54
CA GLN A 12 0.96 -10.53 -12.24
C GLN A 12 1.91 -9.38 -11.84
N ASP A 13 2.75 -9.58 -10.81
CA ASP A 13 3.67 -8.54 -10.31
C ASP A 13 4.95 -8.39 -11.18
N GLY A 14 4.89 -8.73 -12.38
CA GLY A 14 5.79 -8.52 -13.53
C GLY A 14 7.20 -7.98 -13.22
N LYS A 15 7.56 -6.93 -13.95
CA LYS A 15 8.93 -6.39 -13.99
C LYS A 15 9.49 -5.91 -12.64
N HIS A 16 8.64 -5.46 -11.73
CA HIS A 16 9.12 -4.90 -10.45
C HIS A 16 9.75 -5.97 -9.56
N SER A 17 9.02 -7.06 -9.32
CA SER A 17 9.55 -8.15 -8.50
C SER A 17 10.75 -8.81 -9.19
N SER A 18 10.68 -9.00 -10.50
CA SER A 18 11.80 -9.62 -11.27
C SER A 18 13.08 -8.78 -11.17
N SER A 19 12.98 -7.45 -11.26
CA SER A 19 14.16 -6.57 -11.15
C SER A 19 14.82 -6.67 -9.78
N VAL A 20 14.01 -6.73 -8.71
CA VAL A 20 14.56 -6.88 -7.34
C VAL A 20 15.16 -8.27 -7.16
N ILE A 21 14.48 -9.31 -7.64
CA ILE A 21 14.98 -10.70 -7.57
C ILE A 21 16.33 -10.80 -8.30
N SER A 22 16.46 -10.19 -9.49
CA SER A 22 17.75 -10.19 -10.19
C SER A 22 18.87 -9.58 -9.34
N LYS A 23 18.59 -8.47 -8.66
CA LYS A 23 19.58 -7.82 -7.78
C LYS A 23 19.92 -8.68 -6.56
N ILE A 24 18.97 -9.41 -6.01
CA ILE A 24 19.22 -10.36 -4.90
C ILE A 24 20.16 -11.49 -5.38
N LEU A 25 19.88 -12.03 -6.56
CA LEU A 25 20.70 -13.10 -7.16
C LEU A 25 22.10 -12.59 -7.52
N GLU A 26 22.20 -11.37 -8.10
CA GLU A 26 23.49 -10.72 -8.40
C GLU A 26 24.33 -10.51 -7.13
N ALA A 27 23.69 -10.32 -5.98
CA ALA A 27 24.35 -10.19 -4.67
C ALA A 27 24.71 -11.57 -4.06
N GLY A 28 24.53 -12.67 -4.80
CA GLY A 28 24.88 -14.00 -4.36
C GLY A 28 23.96 -14.58 -3.29
N ARG A 29 22.71 -14.08 -3.19
CA ARG A 29 21.76 -14.54 -2.19
C ARG A 29 20.74 -15.51 -2.79
N ASN A 30 20.29 -16.46 -1.97
CA ASN A 30 19.23 -17.40 -2.35
C ASN A 30 17.86 -16.74 -2.28
N VAL A 31 17.02 -16.97 -3.29
CA VAL A 31 15.68 -16.39 -3.32
C VAL A 31 14.66 -17.41 -3.80
N PHE A 32 13.51 -17.45 -3.13
CA PHE A 32 12.36 -18.22 -3.60
C PHE A 32 11.21 -17.25 -3.84
N ARG A 33 10.69 -17.26 -5.07
CA ARG A 33 9.52 -16.46 -5.43
C ARG A 33 8.25 -17.27 -5.16
N PHE A 34 7.45 -16.79 -4.21
CA PHE A 34 6.21 -17.41 -3.77
C PHE A 34 5.03 -16.64 -4.36
N ASP A 35 4.53 -17.09 -5.50
CA ASP A 35 3.36 -16.50 -6.17
C ASP A 35 2.10 -17.16 -5.61
N VAL A 36 1.36 -16.44 -4.76
CA VAL A 36 0.20 -17.01 -4.03
C VAL A 36 -0.92 -17.50 -4.97
N ASP A 37 -1.09 -16.85 -6.13
CA ASP A 37 -2.09 -17.28 -7.12
C ASP A 37 -1.79 -18.67 -7.70
N LYS A 38 -0.56 -19.12 -7.64
CA LYS A 38 -0.17 -20.46 -8.11
C LYS A 38 -0.71 -21.58 -7.22
N ILE A 39 -1.09 -21.27 -5.97
CA ILE A 39 -1.74 -22.25 -5.09
C ILE A 39 -3.11 -22.61 -5.68
N GLY A 40 -3.91 -21.59 -6.03
CA GLY A 40 -5.24 -21.79 -6.63
C GLY A 40 -5.20 -22.52 -7.97
N LYS A 41 -4.06 -22.45 -8.68
CA LYS A 41 -3.82 -23.14 -9.95
C LYS A 41 -3.24 -24.55 -9.76
N GLY A 42 -2.90 -24.94 -8.53
CA GLY A 42 -2.27 -26.20 -8.24
C GLY A 42 -0.78 -26.31 -8.62
N GLU A 43 -0.15 -25.19 -8.97
CA GLU A 43 1.26 -25.13 -9.37
C GLU A 43 2.21 -24.99 -8.19
N LEU A 44 1.75 -24.42 -7.09
CA LEU A 44 2.49 -24.28 -5.85
C LEU A 44 1.83 -25.16 -4.79
N LYS A 45 2.59 -26.08 -4.22
CA LYS A 45 2.12 -27.04 -3.21
C LYS A 45 2.69 -26.63 -1.86
N ILE A 46 1.86 -26.70 -0.83
CA ILE A 46 2.26 -26.42 0.54
C ILE A 46 1.82 -27.60 1.41
N THR A 47 2.69 -28.04 2.29
CA THR A 47 2.37 -29.11 3.24
C THR A 47 2.80 -28.70 4.64
N PHE A 48 1.86 -28.69 5.55
CA PHE A 48 2.10 -28.54 6.99
C PHE A 48 1.84 -29.88 7.64
N LYS A 49 2.76 -30.33 8.49
CA LYS A 49 2.62 -31.52 9.32
C LYS A 49 2.96 -31.18 10.76
N ALA A 50 2.17 -31.68 11.67
CA ALA A 50 2.45 -31.60 13.09
C ALA A 50 2.21 -32.99 13.70
N ASP A 51 3.19 -33.54 14.36
CA ASP A 51 3.11 -34.85 15.02
C ASP A 51 3.97 -34.87 16.29
N SER A 52 4.13 -36.04 16.89
CA SER A 52 4.93 -36.21 18.11
C SER A 52 6.43 -35.92 17.92
N ASN A 53 6.90 -35.85 16.67
CA ASN A 53 8.32 -35.60 16.37
C ASN A 53 8.58 -34.12 16.10
N GLY A 54 7.52 -33.31 15.86
CA GLY A 54 7.66 -31.89 15.67
C GLY A 54 6.72 -31.32 14.62
N ILE A 55 7.11 -30.16 14.09
CA ILE A 55 6.36 -29.43 13.08
C ILE A 55 7.24 -29.27 11.83
N GLU A 56 6.66 -29.59 10.68
CA GLU A 56 7.31 -29.39 9.38
C GLU A 56 6.41 -28.54 8.50
N LEU A 57 7.00 -27.63 7.78
CA LEU A 57 6.28 -26.83 6.81
C LEU A 57 7.14 -26.63 5.56
N ASN A 58 6.65 -27.17 4.46
CA ASN A 58 7.37 -27.21 3.20
C ASN A 58 6.53 -26.60 2.08
N ALA A 59 7.16 -25.86 1.18
CA ALA A 59 6.53 -25.37 -0.04
C ALA A 59 7.36 -25.77 -1.25
N SER A 60 6.68 -26.13 -2.33
CA SER A 60 7.36 -26.45 -3.58
C SER A 60 6.62 -25.90 -4.79
N CYS A 61 7.40 -25.44 -5.76
CA CYS A 61 6.87 -24.93 -7.02
C CYS A 61 7.83 -25.40 -8.12
N PHE A 62 7.31 -26.17 -9.06
CA PHE A 62 8.12 -26.80 -10.14
C PHE A 62 9.30 -27.61 -9.53
N ASN A 63 10.51 -27.22 -9.83
CA ASN A 63 11.73 -27.93 -9.41
C ASN A 63 12.38 -27.32 -8.16
N GLN A 64 11.73 -26.40 -7.50
CA GLN A 64 12.25 -25.77 -6.27
C GLN A 64 11.39 -26.17 -5.07
N ALA A 65 12.00 -26.54 -4.00
CA ALA A 65 11.35 -26.82 -2.72
C ALA A 65 12.11 -26.09 -1.62
N ILE A 66 11.36 -25.59 -0.64
CA ILE A 66 11.93 -24.87 0.51
C ILE A 66 11.26 -25.36 1.79
N ALA A 67 12.01 -25.32 2.88
CA ALA A 67 11.45 -25.43 4.23
C ALA A 67 11.35 -24.03 4.83
N LEU A 68 10.32 -23.79 5.63
CA LEU A 68 10.15 -22.48 6.27
C LEU A 68 11.32 -22.15 7.21
N ASP A 69 11.93 -23.16 7.79
CA ASP A 69 13.08 -22.98 8.68
C ASP A 69 14.31 -22.39 7.98
N ASP A 70 14.37 -22.46 6.65
CA ASP A 70 15.48 -21.90 5.87
C ASP A 70 15.33 -20.39 5.64
N ILE A 71 14.14 -19.83 5.90
CA ILE A 71 13.80 -18.45 5.56
C ILE A 71 14.44 -17.48 6.58
N GLY A 72 15.35 -16.63 6.10
CA GLY A 72 15.95 -15.57 6.89
C GLY A 72 15.29 -14.21 6.68
N SER A 73 14.71 -13.97 5.51
CA SER A 73 14.06 -12.69 5.19
C SER A 73 12.83 -12.90 4.31
N ILE A 74 11.84 -12.05 4.48
CA ILE A 74 10.60 -12.11 3.70
C ILE A 74 10.27 -10.72 3.14
N TRP A 75 10.17 -10.65 1.83
CA TRP A 75 9.65 -9.46 1.17
C TRP A 75 8.16 -9.66 0.88
N TYR A 76 7.30 -9.01 1.69
CA TYR A 76 5.85 -9.05 1.55
C TYR A 76 5.44 -8.03 0.49
N ARG A 77 5.39 -8.48 -0.77
CA ARG A 77 5.25 -7.57 -1.90
C ARG A 77 3.79 -7.34 -2.31
N ARG A 78 3.09 -8.35 -2.75
CA ARG A 78 1.68 -8.27 -3.17
C ARG A 78 1.01 -9.64 -3.16
N PRO A 79 0.94 -10.33 -2.03
CA PRO A 79 0.38 -11.70 -2.02
C PRO A 79 -1.15 -11.76 -1.96
N ASN A 80 -1.87 -10.69 -2.29
CA ASN A 80 -3.32 -10.60 -2.06
C ASN A 80 -4.15 -10.92 -3.31
N TYR A 81 -3.54 -11.61 -4.28
CA TYR A 81 -4.25 -12.01 -5.49
C TYR A 81 -4.36 -13.53 -5.50
N PHE A 82 -5.60 -14.03 -5.42
CA PHE A 82 -5.88 -15.46 -5.52
C PHE A 82 -6.58 -15.74 -6.85
N ASP A 83 -6.12 -16.72 -7.57
CA ASP A 83 -6.67 -17.09 -8.88
C ASP A 83 -7.15 -18.54 -8.81
N PHE A 84 -8.39 -18.72 -8.34
CA PHE A 84 -9.00 -20.03 -8.29
C PHE A 84 -9.80 -20.29 -9.55
N GLN A 85 -9.59 -21.46 -10.16
CA GLN A 85 -10.37 -21.93 -11.31
C GLN A 85 -11.68 -22.56 -10.82
N ILE A 86 -12.39 -21.87 -9.93
CA ILE A 86 -13.66 -22.31 -9.34
C ILE A 86 -14.76 -21.37 -9.84
N LYS A 87 -15.73 -21.92 -10.57
CA LYS A 87 -16.81 -21.13 -11.18
C LYS A 87 -17.86 -20.70 -10.15
N ASP A 88 -18.21 -21.61 -9.23
CA ASP A 88 -19.19 -21.31 -8.19
C ASP A 88 -18.64 -20.26 -7.22
N SER A 89 -19.37 -19.17 -7.04
CA SER A 89 -18.92 -18.02 -6.24
C SER A 89 -18.83 -18.34 -4.74
N VAL A 90 -19.70 -19.22 -4.22
CA VAL A 90 -19.68 -19.60 -2.81
C VAL A 90 -18.46 -20.47 -2.52
N GLN A 91 -18.24 -21.48 -3.38
CA GLN A 91 -17.06 -22.36 -3.24
C GLN A 91 -15.76 -21.56 -3.39
N ARG A 92 -15.72 -20.61 -4.33
CA ARG A 92 -14.55 -19.74 -4.52
C ARG A 92 -14.28 -18.89 -3.28
N SER A 93 -15.33 -18.24 -2.74
CA SER A 93 -15.19 -17.42 -1.53
C SER A 93 -14.72 -18.25 -0.34
N TYR A 94 -15.21 -19.48 -0.21
CA TYR A 94 -14.76 -20.40 0.82
C TYR A 94 -13.26 -20.73 0.63
N ALA A 95 -12.87 -21.12 -0.57
CA ALA A 95 -11.47 -21.46 -0.88
C ALA A 95 -10.53 -20.27 -0.61
N GLU A 96 -10.96 -19.04 -0.98
CA GLU A 96 -10.19 -17.82 -0.71
C GLU A 96 -10.01 -17.57 0.79
N SER A 97 -11.08 -17.74 1.58
CA SER A 97 -10.99 -17.51 3.02
C SER A 97 -10.14 -18.57 3.72
N GLU A 98 -10.26 -19.84 3.30
CA GLU A 98 -9.44 -20.94 3.85
C GLU A 98 -7.96 -20.71 3.51
N LEU A 99 -7.65 -20.38 2.25
CA LEU A 99 -6.26 -20.12 1.85
C LEU A 99 -5.70 -18.90 2.59
N LYS A 100 -6.49 -17.84 2.70
CA LYS A 100 -6.06 -16.65 3.45
C LYS A 100 -5.76 -17.01 4.91
N SER A 101 -6.67 -17.73 5.55
CA SER A 101 -6.48 -18.16 6.95
C SER A 101 -5.24 -19.04 7.08
N PHE A 102 -5.06 -20.00 6.18
CA PHE A 102 -3.88 -20.86 6.17
C PHE A 102 -2.58 -20.03 6.05
N LEU A 103 -2.51 -19.10 5.09
CA LEU A 103 -1.32 -18.26 4.89
C LEU A 103 -1.07 -17.35 6.10
N ASP A 104 -2.12 -16.79 6.70
CA ASP A 104 -1.97 -15.96 7.90
C ASP A 104 -1.37 -16.78 9.07
N ASN A 105 -1.75 -18.06 9.18
CA ASN A 105 -1.13 -18.98 10.15
C ASN A 105 0.34 -19.26 9.81
N LEU A 106 0.67 -19.47 8.53
CA LEU A 106 2.05 -19.75 8.14
C LEU A 106 3.00 -18.63 8.55
N TRP A 107 2.54 -17.39 8.43
CA TRP A 107 3.40 -16.24 8.76
C TRP A 107 3.75 -16.17 10.25
N GLU A 108 2.97 -16.82 11.12
CA GLU A 108 3.30 -16.90 12.56
C GLU A 108 4.55 -17.78 12.81
N PHE A 109 4.84 -18.73 11.91
CA PHE A 109 6.02 -19.59 12.04
C PHE A 109 7.30 -18.91 11.54
N THR A 110 7.20 -17.70 11.00
CA THR A 110 8.34 -16.97 10.47
C THR A 110 8.68 -15.72 11.29
N ASP A 111 8.37 -15.73 12.57
CA ASP A 111 8.57 -14.61 13.50
C ASP A 111 10.05 -14.23 13.66
N THR A 112 10.96 -15.17 13.44
CA THR A 112 12.41 -14.92 13.52
C THR A 112 12.99 -14.34 12.21
N ALA A 113 12.21 -14.34 11.13
CA ALA A 113 12.67 -13.79 9.84
C ALA A 113 12.58 -12.26 9.84
N PHE A 114 13.45 -11.61 9.08
CA PHE A 114 13.35 -10.18 8.81
C PHE A 114 12.23 -9.92 7.79
N TRP A 115 11.27 -9.08 8.13
CA TRP A 115 10.11 -8.79 7.26
C TRP A 115 10.18 -7.41 6.64
N LEU A 116 10.06 -7.35 5.33
CA LEU A 116 9.92 -6.10 4.56
C LEU A 116 8.56 -6.13 3.82
N ASN A 117 7.45 -5.72 4.39
CA ASN A 117 7.14 -5.46 5.82
C ASN A 117 6.31 -6.59 6.40
N ASN A 118 6.26 -6.66 7.72
CA ASN A 118 5.36 -7.59 8.40
C ASN A 118 3.89 -7.25 8.05
N PRO A 119 3.05 -8.22 7.68
CA PRO A 119 1.66 -7.95 7.28
C PRO A 119 0.81 -7.32 8.39
N LYS A 120 1.03 -7.67 9.67
CA LYS A 120 0.29 -7.05 10.79
C LYS A 120 0.63 -5.56 10.92
N SER A 121 1.90 -5.21 10.73
CA SER A 121 2.37 -3.81 10.71
C SER A 121 1.73 -3.05 9.55
N LEU A 122 1.68 -3.66 8.37
CA LEU A 122 1.04 -3.07 7.19
C LEU A 122 -0.45 -2.84 7.42
N GLU A 123 -1.16 -3.83 8.00
CA GLU A 123 -2.58 -3.70 8.27
C GLU A 123 -2.85 -2.58 9.26
N ARG A 124 -2.06 -2.50 10.34
CA ARG A 124 -2.16 -1.41 11.31
C ARG A 124 -1.92 -0.05 10.65
N ALA A 125 -0.90 0.03 9.79
CA ALA A 125 -0.53 1.25 9.09
C ALA A 125 -1.55 1.69 8.03
N ARG A 126 -2.37 0.77 7.49
CA ARG A 126 -3.42 1.10 6.50
C ARG A 126 -4.63 1.83 7.11
N LYS A 127 -4.78 1.84 8.43
CA LYS A 127 -5.95 2.43 9.11
C LYS A 127 -5.89 3.96 9.01
N LYS A 128 -6.53 4.54 8.00
CA LYS A 128 -6.43 5.97 7.64
C LYS A 128 -6.71 6.91 8.81
N ILE A 129 -7.75 6.62 9.61
CA ILE A 129 -8.11 7.44 10.76
C ILE A 129 -6.99 7.41 11.80
N TYR A 130 -6.44 6.22 12.04
CA TYR A 130 -5.33 6.03 12.98
C TYR A 130 -4.05 6.72 12.46
N GLN A 131 -3.80 6.65 11.16
CA GLN A 131 -2.68 7.40 10.55
C GLN A 131 -2.74 8.90 10.87
N LEU A 132 -3.93 9.50 10.75
CA LEU A 132 -4.11 10.94 11.04
C LEU A 132 -3.77 11.26 12.50
N LYS A 133 -4.24 10.43 13.44
CA LYS A 133 -3.91 10.60 14.85
C LYS A 133 -2.38 10.60 15.06
N ILE A 134 -1.71 9.57 14.56
CA ILE A 134 -0.26 9.40 14.78
C ILE A 134 0.54 10.50 14.04
N ALA A 135 0.14 10.83 12.81
CA ALA A 135 0.79 11.92 12.05
C ALA A 135 0.72 13.24 12.83
N ARG A 136 -0.43 13.55 13.43
CA ARG A 136 -0.59 14.75 14.25
C ARG A 136 0.32 14.72 15.49
N GLU A 137 0.37 13.57 16.18
CA GLU A 137 1.21 13.39 17.38
C GLU A 137 2.71 13.57 17.06
N ILE A 138 3.14 13.15 15.88
CA ILE A 138 4.53 13.30 15.40
C ILE A 138 4.82 14.76 14.99
N GLY A 139 3.77 15.58 14.77
CA GLY A 139 3.93 16.98 14.39
C GLY A 139 3.78 17.26 12.90
N PHE A 140 3.20 16.32 12.13
CA PHE A 140 2.76 16.66 10.78
C PHE A 140 1.53 17.57 10.85
N LYS A 141 1.42 18.51 9.93
CA LYS A 141 0.16 19.19 9.67
C LYS A 141 -0.75 18.20 8.94
N ILE A 142 -1.96 18.03 9.45
CA ILE A 142 -2.96 17.16 8.82
C ILE A 142 -4.14 18.01 8.36
N PRO A 143 -4.82 17.62 7.28
CA PRO A 143 -6.03 18.35 6.86
C PRO A 143 -7.16 18.14 7.85
N ASP A 144 -8.00 19.14 8.01
CA ASP A 144 -9.23 19.01 8.80
C ASP A 144 -10.04 17.83 8.24
N THR A 145 -10.50 16.98 9.12
CA THR A 145 -11.11 15.71 8.73
C THR A 145 -12.31 15.39 9.61
N ILE A 146 -13.41 14.97 8.99
CA ILE A 146 -14.54 14.38 9.67
C ILE A 146 -14.83 12.98 9.11
N VAL A 147 -15.15 12.05 9.98
CA VAL A 147 -15.68 10.74 9.59
C VAL A 147 -17.05 10.62 10.26
N THR A 148 -18.10 10.58 9.47
CA THR A 148 -19.44 10.63 10.03
C THR A 148 -20.45 9.87 9.15
N ASN A 149 -21.45 9.32 9.81
CA ASN A 149 -22.67 8.84 9.15
C ASN A 149 -23.85 9.78 9.38
N ASN A 150 -23.59 11.00 9.88
CA ASN A 150 -24.63 12.01 10.13
C ASN A 150 -24.60 13.03 8.99
N PRO A 151 -25.64 13.07 8.12
CA PRO A 151 -25.70 14.03 7.01
C PRO A 151 -25.63 15.50 7.44
N THR A 152 -26.19 15.84 8.62
CA THR A 152 -26.15 17.21 9.13
C THR A 152 -24.72 17.65 9.43
N GLU A 153 -23.94 16.78 10.09
CA GLU A 153 -22.55 17.10 10.39
C GLU A 153 -21.69 17.17 9.11
N ALA A 154 -21.97 16.31 8.13
CA ALA A 154 -21.27 16.37 6.84
C ALA A 154 -21.57 17.68 6.09
N LYS A 155 -22.84 18.13 6.08
CA LYS A 155 -23.23 19.41 5.46
C LYS A 155 -22.59 20.60 6.20
N LYS A 156 -22.58 20.55 7.53
CA LYS A 156 -21.94 21.59 8.35
C LYS A 156 -20.44 21.70 8.02
N PHE A 157 -19.75 20.56 7.95
CA PHE A 157 -18.33 20.51 7.59
C PHE A 157 -18.07 21.09 6.19
N PHE A 158 -18.93 20.76 5.22
CA PHE A 158 -18.84 21.32 3.86
C PHE A 158 -18.93 22.84 3.86
N LEU A 159 -19.90 23.41 4.62
CA LEU A 159 -20.08 24.86 4.69
C LEU A 159 -18.94 25.55 5.45
N GLN A 160 -18.45 24.95 6.54
CA GLN A 160 -17.32 25.46 7.33
C GLN A 160 -16.04 25.58 6.48
N HIS A 161 -15.85 24.68 5.54
CA HIS A 161 -14.69 24.67 4.64
C HIS A 161 -15.01 25.36 3.29
N ARG A 162 -15.99 26.29 3.27
CA ARG A 162 -16.32 27.10 2.07
C ARG A 162 -16.62 26.25 0.85
N LYS A 163 -17.23 25.07 1.05
CA LYS A 163 -17.57 24.09 0.00
C LYS A 163 -16.34 23.43 -0.66
N GLN A 164 -15.18 23.52 -0.02
CA GLN A 164 -13.93 22.96 -0.50
C GLN A 164 -13.55 21.75 0.36
N ILE A 165 -14.24 20.63 0.14
CA ILE A 165 -13.91 19.35 0.80
C ILE A 165 -13.85 18.22 -0.22
N ILE A 166 -13.12 17.17 0.16
CA ILE A 166 -12.98 15.94 -0.65
C ILE A 166 -13.53 14.76 0.13
N PHE A 167 -14.03 13.77 -0.60
CA PHE A 167 -14.37 12.44 -0.09
C PHE A 167 -13.21 11.50 -0.37
N LYS A 168 -12.92 10.61 0.59
CA LYS A 168 -11.97 9.51 0.44
C LYS A 168 -12.57 8.22 0.97
N ALA A 169 -12.39 7.13 0.27
CA ALA A 169 -12.74 5.80 0.80
C ALA A 169 -11.92 5.52 2.07
N ILE A 170 -12.57 5.03 3.13
CA ILE A 170 -11.89 4.68 4.39
C ILE A 170 -10.98 3.46 4.16
N TYR A 171 -11.46 2.46 3.47
CA TYR A 171 -10.75 1.19 3.29
C TYR A 171 -10.59 0.81 1.81
N HIS A 172 -11.69 0.54 1.13
CA HIS A 172 -11.65 0.06 -0.25
C HIS A 172 -11.53 1.22 -1.25
N GLU A 173 -10.47 1.22 -2.03
CA GLU A 173 -10.31 2.14 -3.16
C GLU A 173 -10.86 1.53 -4.45
N PHE A 174 -11.20 0.24 -4.42
CA PHE A 174 -11.74 -0.51 -5.55
C PHE A 174 -12.97 -1.29 -5.13
N LEU A 175 -13.97 -1.33 -5.99
CA LEU A 175 -15.15 -2.17 -5.85
C LEU A 175 -15.17 -3.16 -7.00
N ASN A 176 -15.33 -4.42 -6.67
CA ASN A 176 -15.49 -5.49 -7.65
C ASN A 176 -16.98 -5.77 -7.83
N TYR A 177 -17.48 -5.64 -9.04
CA TYR A 177 -18.87 -5.93 -9.36
C TYR A 177 -18.90 -6.83 -10.59
N GLY A 178 -19.05 -8.11 -10.35
CA GLY A 178 -18.91 -9.12 -11.40
C GLY A 178 -17.48 -9.11 -11.94
N GLU A 179 -17.33 -8.97 -13.25
CA GLU A 179 -16.03 -8.90 -13.91
C GLU A 179 -15.45 -7.48 -13.95
N LYS A 180 -16.18 -6.49 -13.47
CA LYS A 180 -15.76 -5.08 -13.54
C LYS A 180 -15.18 -4.61 -12.21
N ASN A 181 -14.07 -3.91 -12.30
CA ASN A 181 -13.43 -3.25 -11.18
C ASN A 181 -13.65 -1.74 -11.30
N PHE A 182 -14.22 -1.15 -10.26
CA PHE A 182 -14.45 0.29 -10.19
C PHE A 182 -13.51 0.90 -9.17
N ASN A 183 -12.77 1.89 -9.60
CA ASN A 183 -11.95 2.71 -8.70
C ASN A 183 -12.85 3.73 -8.00
N ILE A 184 -12.62 3.93 -6.70
CA ILE A 184 -13.26 5.00 -5.91
C ILE A 184 -12.19 6.08 -5.72
N PRO A 185 -12.13 7.08 -6.62
CA PRO A 185 -11.09 8.10 -6.52
C PRO A 185 -11.38 9.07 -5.38
N THR A 186 -10.36 9.81 -4.97
CA THR A 186 -10.55 11.00 -4.15
C THR A 186 -11.40 11.98 -4.97
N THR A 187 -12.53 12.41 -4.42
CA THR A 187 -13.53 13.17 -5.16
C THR A 187 -13.83 14.51 -4.47
N LEU A 188 -13.73 15.60 -5.22
CA LEU A 188 -14.16 16.93 -4.73
C LEU A 188 -15.68 16.91 -4.59
N ILE A 189 -16.16 17.30 -3.41
CA ILE A 189 -17.61 17.31 -3.11
C ILE A 189 -18.22 18.62 -3.62
N THR A 190 -19.33 18.47 -4.31
CA THR A 190 -20.13 19.58 -4.85
C THR A 190 -21.55 19.54 -4.24
N GLU A 191 -22.32 20.58 -4.47
CA GLU A 191 -23.72 20.65 -4.02
C GLU A 191 -24.55 19.48 -4.56
N ARG A 192 -24.28 19.04 -5.80
CA ARG A 192 -24.94 17.87 -6.40
C ARG A 192 -24.71 16.60 -5.57
N HIS A 193 -23.52 16.42 -5.00
CA HIS A 193 -23.25 15.27 -4.12
C HIS A 193 -24.07 15.37 -2.83
N LEU A 194 -24.31 16.59 -2.33
CA LEU A 194 -25.10 16.80 -1.11
C LEU A 194 -26.59 16.45 -1.28
N GLU A 195 -27.11 16.41 -2.51
CA GLU A 195 -28.47 15.94 -2.76
C GLU A 195 -28.65 14.48 -2.31
N LYS A 196 -27.58 13.70 -2.36
CA LYS A 196 -27.57 12.28 -1.98
C LYS A 196 -26.87 12.04 -0.63
N ILE A 197 -26.61 13.09 0.14
CA ILE A 197 -25.81 12.94 1.38
C ILE A 197 -26.43 11.96 2.38
N ASN A 198 -27.76 11.79 2.35
CA ASN A 198 -28.45 10.86 3.24
C ASN A 198 -27.98 9.40 3.07
N LEU A 199 -27.31 9.07 1.96
CA LEU A 199 -26.74 7.72 1.79
C LEU A 199 -25.69 7.41 2.85
N ILE A 200 -25.04 8.42 3.45
CA ILE A 200 -24.07 8.17 4.52
C ILE A 200 -24.70 7.63 5.82
N ASN A 201 -26.03 7.72 5.98
CA ASN A 201 -26.70 7.11 7.13
C ASN A 201 -26.40 5.60 7.24
N TYR A 202 -26.10 4.95 6.12
CA TYR A 202 -25.84 3.51 6.09
C TYR A 202 -24.41 3.12 6.47
N MET A 203 -23.47 4.09 6.35
CA MET A 203 -22.05 3.82 6.69
C MET A 203 -21.30 5.15 6.86
N PRO A 204 -20.35 5.22 7.78
CA PRO A 204 -19.54 6.44 7.92
C PRO A 204 -18.76 6.74 6.63
N ALA A 205 -18.72 8.00 6.26
CA ALA A 205 -17.96 8.53 5.14
C ALA A 205 -16.86 9.46 5.65
N LEU A 206 -15.69 9.42 5.02
CA LEU A 206 -14.56 10.26 5.38
C LEU A 206 -14.53 11.49 4.45
N PHE A 207 -14.64 12.68 5.05
CA PHE A 207 -14.48 13.94 4.34
C PHE A 207 -13.27 14.69 4.91
N GLN A 208 -12.55 15.36 4.03
CA GLN A 208 -11.39 16.19 4.39
C GLN A 208 -11.48 17.54 3.71
N GLU A 209 -10.89 18.57 4.32
CA GLU A 209 -10.71 19.84 3.62
C GLU A 209 -9.88 19.61 2.35
N PHE A 210 -10.24 20.29 1.29
CA PHE A 210 -9.44 20.30 0.07
C PHE A 210 -8.27 21.24 0.24
N ILE A 211 -7.05 20.71 0.19
CA ILE A 211 -5.83 21.50 0.33
C ILE A 211 -5.38 21.95 -1.06
N GLU A 212 -5.41 23.27 -1.29
CA GLU A 212 -4.76 23.85 -2.47
C GLU A 212 -3.25 23.61 -2.35
N LYS A 213 -2.65 23.14 -3.40
CA LYS A 213 -1.25 22.71 -3.38
C LYS A 213 -0.55 23.10 -4.67
N ASP A 214 0.74 23.33 -4.59
CA ASP A 214 1.55 23.59 -5.78
C ASP A 214 1.99 22.29 -6.44
N TYR A 215 2.27 21.27 -5.63
CA TYR A 215 2.71 19.96 -6.11
C TYR A 215 2.49 18.93 -5.01
N GLU A 216 2.66 17.69 -5.37
CA GLU A 216 2.65 16.61 -4.39
C GLU A 216 4.04 16.02 -4.23
N LEU A 217 4.33 15.52 -3.04
CA LEU A 217 5.55 14.79 -2.76
C LEU A 217 5.23 13.33 -2.55
N ARG A 218 5.95 12.49 -3.25
CA ARG A 218 5.98 11.07 -2.95
C ARG A 218 7.30 10.77 -2.27
N VAL A 219 7.23 10.38 -1.01
CA VAL A 219 8.40 9.98 -0.24
C VAL A 219 8.37 8.47 -0.06
N THR A 220 9.41 7.82 -0.55
CA THR A 220 9.63 6.40 -0.33
C THR A 220 10.77 6.26 0.65
N VAL A 221 10.58 5.49 1.70
CA VAL A 221 11.61 5.20 2.68
C VAL A 221 11.88 3.70 2.67
N VAL A 222 13.15 3.31 2.67
CA VAL A 222 13.56 1.90 2.76
C VAL A 222 14.70 1.85 3.78
N GLY A 223 14.46 1.22 4.92
CA GLY A 223 15.41 1.30 6.03
C GLY A 223 15.67 2.76 6.38
N GLU A 224 16.92 3.19 6.26
CA GLU A 224 17.34 4.56 6.56
C GLU A 224 17.44 5.46 5.32
N LYS A 225 17.09 4.95 4.13
CA LYS A 225 17.23 5.71 2.87
C LYS A 225 15.92 6.33 2.42
N PHE A 226 15.98 7.56 1.94
CA PHE A 226 14.84 8.32 1.40
C PHE A 226 14.96 8.51 -0.09
N PHE A 227 13.83 8.41 -0.76
CA PHE A 227 13.67 8.72 -2.17
C PHE A 227 12.44 9.63 -2.28
N ALA A 228 12.68 10.91 -2.52
CA ALA A 228 11.59 11.88 -2.60
C ALA A 228 11.43 12.36 -4.03
N VAL A 229 10.20 12.34 -4.50
CA VAL A 229 9.83 12.75 -5.85
C VAL A 229 8.72 13.80 -5.74
N LYS A 230 9.00 14.95 -6.34
CA LYS A 230 8.00 15.99 -6.58
C LYS A 230 7.18 15.60 -7.80
N ILE A 231 5.87 15.73 -7.68
CA ILE A 231 4.91 15.40 -8.72
C ILE A 231 4.15 16.67 -9.09
N ASP A 232 4.23 17.07 -10.35
CA ASP A 232 3.55 18.25 -10.87
C ASP A 232 2.06 17.95 -11.09
N SER A 233 1.36 17.70 -9.99
CA SER A 233 -0.05 17.25 -9.99
C SER A 233 -1.01 18.36 -10.42
N GLN A 234 -0.55 19.62 -10.48
CA GLN A 234 -1.39 20.77 -10.86
C GLN A 234 -1.36 21.04 -12.37
N LYS A 235 -0.59 20.25 -13.11
CA LYS A 235 -0.40 20.42 -14.56
C LYS A 235 -1.69 20.23 -15.37
N TYR A 236 -2.58 19.35 -14.93
CA TYR A 236 -3.84 19.04 -15.62
C TYR A 236 -5.02 19.12 -14.65
N PRO A 237 -6.17 19.66 -15.10
CA PRO A 237 -7.37 19.72 -14.22
C PRO A 237 -7.76 18.37 -13.62
N GLU A 238 -7.54 17.27 -14.37
CA GLU A 238 -7.91 15.93 -13.98
C GLU A 238 -7.01 15.37 -12.88
N THR A 239 -5.87 15.99 -12.60
CA THR A 239 -4.91 15.54 -11.59
C THR A 239 -4.83 16.45 -10.36
N ILE A 240 -5.55 17.58 -10.38
CA ILE A 240 -5.56 18.54 -9.25
C ILE A 240 -6.03 17.88 -7.95
N VAL A 241 -7.13 17.13 -8.00
CA VAL A 241 -7.69 16.48 -6.81
C VAL A 241 -6.93 15.19 -6.48
N ASP A 242 -6.68 14.35 -7.49
CA ASP A 242 -5.98 13.07 -7.32
C ASP A 242 -5.07 12.82 -8.53
N PHE A 243 -3.76 12.94 -8.34
CA PHE A 243 -2.80 12.78 -9.43
C PHE A 243 -2.77 11.36 -10.02
N ARG A 244 -3.38 10.39 -9.33
CA ARG A 244 -3.35 8.98 -9.73
C ARG A 244 -4.31 8.66 -10.89
N ASN A 245 -4.87 9.65 -11.54
CA ASN A 245 -5.71 9.47 -12.72
C ASN A 245 -4.92 8.67 -13.79
N PRO A 246 -5.40 7.47 -14.20
CA PRO A 246 -4.63 6.58 -15.07
C PRO A 246 -4.34 7.16 -16.45
N ASP A 247 -5.18 8.06 -16.95
CA ASP A 247 -5.02 8.66 -18.29
C ASP A 247 -3.97 9.78 -18.28
N PHE A 248 -3.60 10.29 -17.12
CA PHE A 248 -2.72 11.45 -16.98
C PHE A 248 -1.45 11.16 -16.19
N ILE A 249 -1.43 10.15 -15.35
CA ILE A 249 -0.31 9.89 -14.43
C ILE A 249 1.05 9.77 -15.15
N GLU A 250 1.07 9.19 -16.34
CA GLU A 250 2.31 9.07 -17.13
C GLU A 250 2.73 10.37 -17.82
N LYS A 251 1.82 11.34 -17.92
CA LYS A 251 2.07 12.64 -18.57
C LYS A 251 2.56 13.71 -17.58
N LEU A 252 2.52 13.40 -16.27
CA LEU A 252 2.99 14.32 -15.24
C LEU A 252 4.51 14.40 -15.21
N ASN A 253 5.01 15.52 -14.75
CA ASN A 253 6.45 15.69 -14.53
C ASN A 253 6.81 15.15 -13.14
N TYR A 254 7.93 14.44 -13.09
CA TYR A 254 8.46 13.83 -11.86
C TYR A 254 9.89 14.30 -11.67
N GLU A 255 10.18 14.93 -10.55
CA GLU A 255 11.49 15.49 -10.23
C GLU A 255 12.01 14.93 -8.91
N SER A 256 13.23 14.39 -8.91
CA SER A 256 13.87 13.95 -7.67
C SER A 256 14.30 15.15 -6.86
N ILE A 257 13.94 15.19 -5.57
CA ILE A 257 14.30 16.31 -4.70
C ILE A 257 14.83 15.80 -3.36
N SER A 258 15.56 16.68 -2.67
CA SER A 258 16.01 16.43 -1.30
C SER A 258 14.90 16.81 -0.32
N LEU A 259 14.78 16.04 0.76
CA LEU A 259 13.88 16.36 1.87
C LEU A 259 14.59 17.21 2.91
N SER A 260 13.85 18.09 3.57
CA SER A 260 14.36 18.73 4.78
C SER A 260 14.52 17.68 5.90
N GLN A 261 15.47 17.91 6.78
CA GLN A 261 15.73 17.01 7.91
C GLN A 261 14.50 16.84 8.80
N ASP A 262 13.71 17.90 8.99
CA ASP A 262 12.46 17.84 9.77
C ASP A 262 11.48 16.83 9.19
N ILE A 263 11.22 16.90 7.88
CA ILE A 263 10.30 15.98 7.21
C ILE A 263 10.85 14.55 7.25
N ALA A 264 12.16 14.39 7.02
CA ALA A 264 12.82 13.07 7.10
C ALA A 264 12.63 12.45 8.50
N ASN A 265 12.89 13.22 9.56
CA ASN A 265 12.74 12.75 10.94
C ASN A 265 11.30 12.35 11.26
N LYS A 266 10.32 13.12 10.78
CA LYS A 266 8.89 12.79 10.96
C LYS A 266 8.51 11.52 10.21
N CYS A 267 9.05 11.31 9.01
CA CYS A 267 8.83 10.06 8.25
C CYS A 267 9.40 8.85 9.00
N PHE A 268 10.62 8.98 9.56
CA PHE A 268 11.20 7.89 10.37
C PHE A 268 10.36 7.62 11.62
N ALA A 269 9.92 8.66 12.34
CA ALA A 269 9.09 8.49 13.52
C ALA A 269 7.78 7.74 13.19
N LEU A 270 7.19 8.06 12.03
CA LEU A 270 5.97 7.40 11.56
C LEU A 270 6.23 5.92 11.25
N MET A 271 7.33 5.62 10.54
CA MET A 271 7.73 4.24 10.24
C MET A 271 7.99 3.44 11.50
N LYS A 272 8.74 4.03 12.43
CA LYS A 272 9.04 3.39 13.74
C LYS A 272 7.74 3.08 14.50
N HIS A 273 6.80 4.05 14.54
CA HIS A 273 5.51 3.84 15.23
C HIS A 273 4.76 2.64 14.67
N PHE A 274 4.77 2.48 13.35
CA PHE A 274 4.04 1.38 12.69
C PHE A 274 4.89 0.11 12.52
N ASN A 275 6.14 0.12 12.97
CA ASN A 275 7.09 -0.99 12.81
C ASN A 275 7.20 -1.39 11.32
N LEU A 276 7.56 -0.38 10.47
CA LEU A 276 7.70 -0.57 9.01
C LEU A 276 9.16 -0.39 8.59
N GLU A 277 9.58 -1.22 7.68
CA GLU A 277 10.87 -1.11 6.98
C GLU A 277 10.75 -0.45 5.62
N UNK A 278 9.53 -0.33 5.02
CA UNK A 278 9.24 0.30 3.77
C UNK A 278 7.90 1.03 3.84
N UNK A 279 7.78 2.31 3.44
CA UNK A 279 6.58 3.05 3.36
C UNK A 279 6.61 4.02 2.23
N UNK A 280 5.48 4.44 1.88
CA UNK A 280 5.31 5.50 0.95
C UNK A 280 4.34 6.47 1.59
N UNK A 281 4.81 7.64 1.70
CA UNK A 281 4.03 8.70 2.23
C UNK A 281 3.80 9.70 1.14
N UNK A 282 2.71 10.15 1.07
CA UNK A 282 2.39 11.19 0.16
C UNK A 282 2.11 12.43 1.00
N UNK A 283 2.85 13.38 0.78
CA UNK A 283 2.72 14.63 1.43
C UNK A 283 2.35 15.67 0.42
N UNK A 284 1.50 16.45 0.68
CA UNK A 284 1.06 17.52 -0.09
C UNK A 284 1.87 18.73 0.33
N UNK A 285 2.41 19.33 -0.45
CA UNK A 285 3.19 20.53 -0.18
C UNK A 285 2.41 21.70 -0.76
N UNK A 286 2.02 22.38 -0.05
CA UNK A 286 1.29 23.58 -0.34
C UNK A 286 2.23 24.77 -0.42
N UNK A 287 1.85 25.75 -0.97
CA UNK A 287 2.52 26.94 -1.28
C UNK A 287 3.16 27.61 -0.11
N UNK A 288 2.79 27.38 0.91
CA UNK A 288 3.28 27.98 2.10
C UNK A 288 4.25 27.06 2.85
N UNK A 289 4.60 26.23 2.24
CA UNK A 289 5.56 25.42 2.81
C UNK A 289 5.11 24.53 3.89
N UNK A 290 3.93 24.43 3.95
CA UNK A 290 3.49 23.59 4.95
C UNK A 290 3.32 22.19 4.36
N UNK A 291 3.89 21.49 4.87
CA UNK A 291 3.80 20.14 4.46
C UNK A 291 2.61 19.52 5.11
N UNK A 292 1.77 19.33 4.54
CA UNK A 292 0.66 18.63 5.00
C UNK A 292 0.92 17.18 4.85
N UNK A 293 0.81 16.69 5.64
CA UNK A 293 1.04 15.33 5.70
C UNK A 293 -0.23 14.62 5.30
N UNK A 294 -0.30 14.29 4.49
CA UNK A 294 -1.32 13.48 4.04
C UNK A 294 -0.99 12.12 4.47
N UNK A 295 -1.63 11.72 5.01
CA UNK A 295 -1.34 10.46 5.55
C UNK A 295 -1.43 9.52 4.42
N UNK A 296 -0.55 9.44 4.11
CA UNK A 296 -0.40 8.64 2.95
C UNK A 296 -0.39 7.27 3.25
N UNK A 297 -1.08 6.75 3.01
CA UNK A 297 -1.12 5.38 3.23
C UNK A 297 -0.01 4.64 2.67
N UNK A 298 0.52 4.26 3.39
CA UNK A 298 1.58 3.43 3.04
C UNK A 298 1.06 2.26 2.36
N UNK A 299 0.48 2.14 1.83
CA UNK A 299 0.25 0.89 1.23
C UNK A 299 1.04 0.72 0.03
N UNK A 300 1.58 -0.02 0.13
CA UNK A 300 2.31 -0.44 -0.94
C UNK A 300 1.46 -0.87 -2.05
N UNK A 301 0.52 -0.86 -1.92
CA UNK A 301 -0.13 -1.45 -3.01
C UNK A 301 -0.33 -0.55 -4.14
N UNK A 302 -1.01 -0.12 -4.26
CA UNK A 302 -1.55 0.39 -5.39
C UNK A 302 -0.68 1.38 -6.08
N UNK A 303 -0.18 1.66 -5.99
CA UNK A 303 0.32 2.61 -6.78
C UNK A 303 1.55 2.19 -7.52
N UNK A 304 1.39 1.37 -7.80
CA UNK A 304 2.43 0.82 -8.53
C UNK A 304 2.58 1.36 -9.90
N UNK A 305 1.68 1.76 -10.27
CA UNK A 305 1.78 2.25 -11.53
C UNK A 305 2.45 3.56 -11.56
N UNK A 306 2.32 4.15 -10.69
CA UNK A 306 2.79 5.45 -10.60
C UNK A 306 4.26 5.54 -10.22
N UNK A 307 4.57 4.76 -9.79
CA UNK A 307 5.87 4.79 -9.37
C UNK A 307 6.84 4.32 -10.40
N UNK A 308 6.29 3.83 -11.07
CA UNK A 308 7.06 3.32 -12.10
C UNK A 308 7.63 4.33 -13.01
N UNK A 309 6.98 5.19 -13.07
CA UNK A 309 7.50 6.19 -13.87
C UNK A 309 8.60 7.00 -13.22
N UNK A 310 8.45 7.05 -12.19
CA UNK A 310 9.36 7.78 -11.51
C UNK A 310 10.52 6.96 -11.11
N UNK A 311 10.20 6.11 -10.85
CA UNK A 311 11.10 5.25 -10.49
C UNK A 311 11.93 4.75 -11.59
N ARG A 312 11.55 4.69 -12.75
CA ARG A 312 12.37 4.21 -13.87
C ARG A 312 13.61 5.08 -14.14
N LYS A 313 13.49 6.36 -13.88
CA LYS A 313 14.63 7.30 -14.09
C LYS A 313 15.56 7.43 -12.89
N THR A 314 15.09 7.11 -11.70
CA THR A 314 15.85 7.37 -10.45
C THR A 314 16.41 6.09 -9.83
N LEU A 315 15.94 4.91 -10.24
CA LEU A 315 16.40 3.63 -9.70
C LEU A 315 17.54 3.02 -10.55
N GLN A 316 18.50 3.86 -10.95
CA GLN A 316 19.88 3.36 -11.04
C GLN A 316 20.45 3.46 -9.62
N ILE A 317 19.95 2.62 -8.75
CA ILE A 317 20.39 2.59 -7.37
C ILE A 317 21.69 1.83 -7.30
N ASN A 318 22.73 2.53 -6.93
CA ASN A 318 23.85 1.90 -6.26
C ASN A 318 23.33 1.38 -4.90
N VAL A 319 22.72 0.20 -4.89
CA VAL A 319 22.44 -0.52 -3.67
C VAL A 319 23.66 -1.40 -3.43
N LEU A 320 24.63 -0.85 -2.71
CA LEU A 320 25.51 -1.64 -1.83
C LEU A 320 26.57 -0.70 -1.21
N PRO A 321 26.94 -0.91 0.07
CA PRO A 321 28.13 -0.23 0.61
C PRO A 321 29.35 -0.80 -0.06
#